data_96cde372708b688700968ad171b3f697
#
_entry.id   96cde372708b688700968ad171b3f697
#
_cell.length_a   1.000
_cell.length_b   1.000
_cell.length_c   1.000
_cell.angle_alpha   90.00
_cell.angle_beta   90.00
_cell.angle_gamma   90.00
#
_symmetry.space_group_name_H-M   'P 1'
#
loop_
_entity.id
_entity.type
_entity.pdbx_description
1 polymer ?
#
loop_
_entity_poly.entity_id
_entity_poly.type
_entity_poly.pdbx_seq_one_letter_code
_entity_poly.pdbx_strand_id
1 'polypeptide(L)'
;NRQSYNKTAKTDEAQKTSTKEALLNKNFRQALNFALDRHSYTAQLNGEEGANKIIRNSLVPHDYVQVGEKTFGELAQAELVSYGDQWKDVTLTDGKDTIYSPEKAKAAFAKAKEELQAKGVTFPIHLDIPVEQTDVIAVQQTNSLKQSIESSLGTENVIVDVLQMTDNEKISITSQAKVPSQKDYDLNGTGWGPDYQ
;
A
#
# COMPACT_ATOMS: atom_id res chain seq x y z
N ASN A 1 9.16 7.51 7.05
CA ASN A 1 9.99 8.71 7.29
C ASN A 1 11.25 8.70 6.44
N ARG A 2 11.06 8.61 5.14
CA ARG A 2 12.14 8.66 4.18
C ARG A 2 12.90 9.98 4.28
N GLN A 3 14.22 9.91 4.36
CA GLN A 3 15.11 11.07 4.42
C GLN A 3 16.21 11.06 3.36
N SER A 4 16.53 9.88 2.81
CA SER A 4 17.47 9.74 1.70
C SER A 4 16.73 9.49 0.40
N TYR A 5 17.33 9.90 -0.72
CA TYR A 5 16.66 9.89 -2.01
C TYR A 5 17.64 9.66 -3.17
N ASN A 6 18.74 9.05 -2.88
CA ASN A 6 19.87 9.00 -3.80
C ASN A 6 19.65 8.08 -5.00
N LYS A 7 18.74 7.11 -4.90
CA LYS A 7 18.52 6.08 -5.93
C LYS A 7 17.15 6.12 -6.55
N THR A 8 16.42 7.22 -6.41
CA THR A 8 15.03 7.34 -6.82
C THR A 8 14.87 8.26 -8.02
N ALA A 9 13.72 8.14 -8.69
CA ALA A 9 13.32 9.08 -9.73
C ALA A 9 13.13 10.51 -9.20
N LYS A 10 12.93 10.67 -7.88
CA LYS A 10 12.81 11.98 -7.23
C LYS A 10 14.16 12.65 -7.09
N THR A 11 14.49 13.46 -8.07
CA THR A 11 15.78 14.15 -8.15
C THR A 11 15.78 15.57 -7.55
N ASP A 12 14.60 16.15 -7.32
CA ASP A 12 14.47 17.48 -6.75
C ASP A 12 13.75 17.46 -5.38
N GLU A 13 13.99 18.50 -4.59
CA GLU A 13 13.46 18.63 -3.24
C GLU A 13 11.93 18.85 -3.23
N ALA A 14 11.35 19.42 -4.28
CA ALA A 14 9.91 19.62 -4.40
C ALA A 14 9.19 18.27 -4.53
N GLN A 15 9.69 17.35 -5.37
CA GLN A 15 9.14 15.99 -5.47
C GLN A 15 9.29 15.21 -4.16
N LYS A 16 10.45 15.30 -3.49
CA LYS A 16 10.67 14.64 -2.19
C LYS A 16 9.68 15.13 -1.13
N THR A 17 9.52 16.46 -1.04
CA THR A 17 8.59 17.08 -0.09
C THR A 17 7.14 16.70 -0.43
N SER A 18 6.76 16.74 -1.70
CA SER A 18 5.42 16.37 -2.15
C SER A 18 5.06 14.93 -1.78
N THR A 19 5.97 13.98 -2.00
CA THR A 19 5.75 12.57 -1.61
C THR A 19 5.64 12.43 -0.09
N LYS A 20 6.49 13.11 0.67
CA LYS A 20 6.42 13.09 2.14
C LYS A 20 5.08 13.61 2.67
N GLU A 21 4.64 14.76 2.19
CA GLU A 21 3.34 15.34 2.59
C GLU A 21 2.17 14.45 2.19
N ALA A 22 2.22 13.87 0.97
CA ALA A 22 1.21 12.93 0.51
C ALA A 22 1.12 11.70 1.43
N LEU A 23 2.23 11.07 1.77
CA LEU A 23 2.25 9.89 2.65
C LEU A 23 1.82 10.20 4.09
N LEU A 24 1.95 11.43 4.56
CA LEU A 24 1.42 11.89 5.84
C LEU A 24 -0.09 12.16 5.80
N ASN A 25 -0.66 12.40 4.63
CA ASN A 25 -2.08 12.66 4.45
C ASN A 25 -2.91 11.37 4.58
N LYS A 26 -3.91 11.39 5.46
CA LYS A 26 -4.80 10.22 5.72
C LYS A 26 -5.60 9.85 4.48
N ASN A 27 -6.18 10.82 3.79
CA ASN A 27 -7.01 10.59 2.61
C ASN A 27 -6.18 10.02 1.44
N PHE A 28 -4.92 10.46 1.29
CA PHE A 28 -4.00 9.89 0.32
C PHE A 28 -3.69 8.42 0.60
N ARG A 29 -3.40 8.06 1.86
CA ARG A 29 -3.17 6.65 2.23
C ARG A 29 -4.42 5.80 2.03
N GLN A 30 -5.61 6.33 2.30
CA GLN A 30 -6.88 5.63 2.00
C GLN A 30 -7.07 5.44 0.50
N ALA A 31 -6.76 6.46 -0.32
CA ALA A 31 -6.82 6.35 -1.77
C ALA A 31 -5.91 5.23 -2.28
N LEU A 32 -4.68 5.15 -1.80
CA LEU A 32 -3.76 4.05 -2.15
C LEU A 32 -4.31 2.68 -1.75
N ASN A 33 -4.91 2.58 -0.56
CA ASN A 33 -5.48 1.32 -0.07
C ASN A 33 -6.65 0.85 -0.93
N PHE A 34 -7.54 1.76 -1.34
CA PHE A 34 -8.65 1.45 -2.26
C PHE A 34 -8.19 1.22 -3.71
N ALA A 35 -7.05 1.77 -4.11
CA ALA A 35 -6.50 1.64 -5.45
C ALA A 35 -5.74 0.33 -5.68
N LEU A 36 -5.31 -0.35 -4.63
CA LEU A 36 -4.51 -1.57 -4.71
C LEU A 36 -5.41 -2.80 -4.92
N ASP A 37 -5.34 -3.40 -6.11
CA ASP A 37 -5.93 -4.70 -6.42
C ASP A 37 -5.06 -5.83 -5.84
N ARG A 38 -5.39 -6.25 -4.61
CA ARG A 38 -4.67 -7.31 -3.91
C ARG A 38 -4.93 -8.68 -4.51
N HIS A 39 -6.07 -8.87 -5.17
CA HIS A 39 -6.35 -10.12 -5.87
C HIS A 39 -5.38 -10.30 -7.04
N SER A 40 -5.32 -9.34 -7.95
CA SER A 40 -4.38 -9.37 -9.09
C SER A 40 -2.92 -9.45 -8.64
N TYR A 41 -2.55 -8.73 -7.57
CA TYR A 41 -1.22 -8.80 -6.97
C TYR A 41 -0.89 -10.23 -6.50
N THR A 42 -1.80 -10.85 -5.76
CA THR A 42 -1.59 -12.19 -5.19
C THR A 42 -1.64 -13.28 -6.26
N ALA A 43 -2.44 -13.09 -7.31
CA ALA A 43 -2.57 -14.02 -8.42
C ALA A 43 -1.27 -14.21 -9.21
N GLN A 44 -0.36 -13.22 -9.20
CA GLN A 44 0.95 -13.34 -9.87
C GLN A 44 1.77 -14.53 -9.33
N LEU A 45 1.62 -14.86 -8.06
CA LEU A 45 2.31 -16.00 -7.44
C LEU A 45 1.43 -17.26 -7.38
N ASN A 46 0.15 -17.10 -7.10
CA ASN A 46 -0.72 -18.19 -6.67
C ASN A 46 -1.78 -18.58 -7.71
N GLY A 47 -1.83 -17.86 -8.84
CA GLY A 47 -2.92 -17.97 -9.81
C GLY A 47 -4.24 -17.41 -9.27
N GLU A 48 -5.23 -17.28 -10.14
CA GLU A 48 -6.54 -16.69 -9.82
C GLU A 48 -7.27 -17.42 -8.67
N GLU A 49 -7.32 -18.74 -8.72
CA GLU A 49 -7.98 -19.53 -7.67
C GLU A 49 -7.19 -19.52 -6.34
N GLY A 50 -5.87 -19.50 -6.42
CA GLY A 50 -4.99 -19.47 -5.26
C GLY A 50 -5.06 -18.14 -4.52
N ALA A 51 -5.21 -17.03 -5.22
CA ALA A 51 -5.33 -15.71 -4.64
C ALA A 51 -6.46 -15.63 -3.60
N ASN A 52 -7.63 -16.18 -3.93
CA ASN A 52 -8.78 -16.22 -3.04
C ASN A 52 -8.54 -17.02 -1.74
N LYS A 53 -7.59 -17.95 -1.74
CA LYS A 53 -7.25 -18.77 -0.56
C LYS A 53 -6.27 -18.05 0.38
N ILE A 54 -5.55 -17.05 -0.12
CA ILE A 54 -4.43 -16.43 0.60
C ILE A 54 -4.78 -15.04 1.13
N ILE A 55 -5.67 -14.30 0.44
CA ILE A 55 -6.04 -12.95 0.86
C ILE A 55 -6.61 -12.97 2.28
N ARG A 56 -6.01 -12.15 3.14
CA ARG A 56 -6.45 -11.88 4.51
C ARG A 56 -6.77 -10.41 4.67
N ASN A 57 -7.89 -10.12 5.31
CA ASN A 57 -8.37 -8.74 5.52
C ASN A 57 -8.07 -8.23 6.92
N SER A 58 -7.61 -9.11 7.81
CA SER A 58 -7.15 -8.75 9.15
C SER A 58 -5.93 -9.58 9.54
N LEU A 59 -5.11 -9.06 10.45
CA LEU A 59 -3.93 -9.77 10.98
C LEU A 59 -4.31 -10.92 11.89
N VAL A 60 -5.45 -10.80 12.60
CA VAL A 60 -6.01 -11.84 13.43
C VAL A 60 -7.16 -12.50 12.67
N PRO A 61 -7.19 -13.83 12.51
CA PRO A 61 -8.31 -14.50 11.86
C PRO A 61 -9.65 -14.11 12.51
N HIS A 62 -10.69 -13.98 11.69
CA HIS A 62 -11.97 -13.41 12.07
C HIS A 62 -12.61 -14.06 13.30
N ASP A 63 -12.50 -15.37 13.41
CA ASP A 63 -13.11 -16.22 14.44
C ASP A 63 -12.11 -16.76 15.49
N TYR A 64 -10.86 -16.28 15.46
CA TYR A 64 -9.79 -16.80 16.33
C TYR A 64 -9.99 -16.45 17.81
N VAL A 65 -10.55 -15.28 18.10
CA VAL A 65 -10.81 -14.82 19.48
C VAL A 65 -12.28 -14.46 19.63
N GLN A 66 -12.89 -14.92 20.73
CA GLN A 66 -14.23 -14.50 21.15
C GLN A 66 -14.15 -13.53 22.34
N VAL A 67 -14.94 -12.47 22.29
CA VAL A 67 -15.10 -11.48 23.37
C VAL A 67 -16.59 -11.40 23.68
N GLY A 68 -17.02 -12.09 24.74
CA GLY A 68 -18.42 -12.28 25.04
C GLY A 68 -19.10 -13.15 23.96
N GLU A 69 -20.17 -12.65 23.37
CA GLU A 69 -20.91 -13.34 22.30
C GLU A 69 -20.41 -13.00 20.88
N LYS A 70 -19.43 -12.13 20.76
CA LYS A 70 -18.91 -11.63 19.45
C LYS A 70 -17.52 -12.15 19.17
N THR A 71 -17.26 -12.41 17.90
CA THR A 71 -15.91 -12.71 17.42
C THR A 71 -15.08 -11.42 17.30
N PHE A 72 -13.75 -11.57 17.30
CA PHE A 72 -12.84 -10.45 17.01
C PHE A 72 -13.18 -9.77 15.68
N GLY A 73 -13.47 -10.58 14.65
CA GLY A 73 -13.80 -10.05 13.32
C GLY A 73 -15.07 -9.20 13.32
N GLU A 74 -16.10 -9.59 14.06
CA GLU A 74 -17.34 -8.79 14.20
C GLU A 74 -17.06 -7.44 14.88
N LEU A 75 -16.23 -7.44 15.92
CA LEU A 75 -15.85 -6.22 16.63
C LEU A 75 -14.99 -5.33 15.74
N ALA A 76 -14.00 -5.89 15.06
CA ALA A 76 -13.13 -5.16 14.14
C ALA A 76 -13.93 -4.59 12.94
N GLN A 77 -14.91 -5.33 12.43
CA GLN A 77 -15.81 -4.87 11.37
C GLN A 77 -16.65 -3.68 11.83
N ALA A 78 -17.21 -3.75 13.02
CA ALA A 78 -17.99 -2.64 13.58
C ALA A 78 -17.15 -1.39 13.79
N GLU A 79 -15.92 -1.55 14.26
CA GLU A 79 -14.96 -0.46 14.43
C GLU A 79 -14.58 0.15 13.07
N LEU A 80 -14.29 -0.68 12.05
CA LEU A 80 -13.96 -0.22 10.70
C LEU A 80 -15.07 0.67 10.13
N VAL A 81 -16.33 0.27 10.26
CA VAL A 81 -17.49 1.05 9.79
C VAL A 81 -17.60 2.39 10.51
N SER A 82 -17.16 2.49 11.76
CA SER A 82 -17.18 3.74 12.52
C SER A 82 -16.27 4.82 11.93
N TYR A 83 -15.28 4.45 11.13
CA TYR A 83 -14.37 5.40 10.47
C TYR A 83 -14.96 6.11 9.23
N GLY A 84 -16.16 5.75 8.82
CA GLY A 84 -16.89 6.47 7.79
C GLY A 84 -17.63 5.57 6.79
N ASP A 85 -18.50 6.19 6.00
CA ASP A 85 -19.38 5.53 5.05
C ASP A 85 -18.65 4.70 3.97
N GLN A 86 -17.43 5.10 3.63
CA GLN A 86 -16.58 4.38 2.66
C GLN A 86 -16.25 2.95 3.10
N TRP A 87 -16.45 2.59 4.37
CA TRP A 87 -16.15 1.29 4.92
C TRP A 87 -17.38 0.39 5.12
N LYS A 88 -18.60 0.89 4.85
CA LYS A 88 -19.85 0.16 5.15
C LYS A 88 -20.01 -1.15 4.37
N ASP A 89 -19.52 -1.20 3.15
CA ASP A 89 -19.59 -2.35 2.25
C ASP A 89 -18.28 -3.17 2.18
N VAL A 90 -17.28 -2.78 2.98
CA VAL A 90 -16.05 -3.56 3.15
C VAL A 90 -16.29 -4.64 4.21
N THR A 91 -15.95 -5.88 3.88
CA THR A 91 -15.94 -6.98 4.84
C THR A 91 -14.52 -7.42 5.16
N LEU A 92 -14.28 -7.77 6.42
CA LEU A 92 -13.01 -8.34 6.87
C LEU A 92 -12.94 -9.87 6.71
N THR A 93 -13.93 -10.48 6.06
CA THR A 93 -13.93 -11.91 5.73
C THR A 93 -12.78 -12.23 4.79
N ASP A 94 -12.05 -13.29 5.11
CA ASP A 94 -10.93 -13.77 4.30
C ASP A 94 -11.36 -14.29 2.92
N GLY A 95 -10.39 -14.34 2.01
CA GLY A 95 -10.56 -14.93 0.69
C GLY A 95 -11.19 -14.02 -0.36
N LYS A 96 -11.48 -12.77 -0.03
CA LYS A 96 -12.01 -11.78 -0.99
C LYS A 96 -11.32 -10.44 -0.79
N ASP A 97 -10.98 -9.77 -1.87
CA ASP A 97 -10.57 -8.38 -1.82
C ASP A 97 -11.80 -7.49 -1.92
N THR A 98 -12.34 -7.09 -0.77
CA THR A 98 -13.49 -6.19 -0.67
C THR A 98 -13.09 -4.74 -0.46
N ILE A 99 -11.78 -4.48 -0.35
CA ILE A 99 -11.23 -3.13 -0.15
C ILE A 99 -10.98 -2.46 -1.50
N TYR A 100 -10.51 -3.21 -2.49
CA TYR A 100 -10.23 -2.65 -3.82
C TYR A 100 -11.48 -2.01 -4.43
N SER A 101 -11.39 -0.71 -4.71
CA SER A 101 -12.45 0.08 -5.32
C SER A 101 -11.87 1.34 -5.99
N PRO A 102 -11.68 1.34 -7.31
CA PRO A 102 -11.21 2.53 -8.04
C PRO A 102 -12.07 3.77 -7.81
N GLU A 103 -13.38 3.59 -7.61
CA GLU A 103 -14.32 4.69 -7.33
C GLU A 103 -14.01 5.34 -5.97
N LYS A 104 -13.90 4.52 -4.91
CA LYS A 104 -13.54 5.01 -3.56
C LYS A 104 -12.12 5.58 -3.55
N ALA A 105 -11.20 4.99 -4.31
CA ALA A 105 -9.85 5.51 -4.46
C ALA A 105 -9.85 6.93 -5.03
N LYS A 106 -10.61 7.17 -6.10
CA LYS A 106 -10.76 8.50 -6.71
C LYS A 106 -11.41 9.50 -5.75
N ALA A 107 -12.44 9.08 -5.03
CA ALA A 107 -13.13 9.95 -4.06
C ALA A 107 -12.21 10.36 -2.89
N ALA A 108 -11.46 9.41 -2.34
CA ALA A 108 -10.48 9.69 -1.29
C ALA A 108 -9.33 10.57 -1.81
N PHE A 109 -8.86 10.28 -3.03
CA PHE A 109 -7.80 11.06 -3.65
C PHE A 109 -8.22 12.50 -3.95
N ALA A 110 -9.46 12.75 -4.37
CA ALA A 110 -9.96 14.10 -4.60
C ALA A 110 -9.85 14.96 -3.34
N LYS A 111 -10.24 14.42 -2.17
CA LYS A 111 -10.06 15.09 -0.88
C LYS A 111 -8.59 15.32 -0.53
N ALA A 112 -7.76 14.29 -0.74
CA ALA A 112 -6.33 14.40 -0.49
C ALA A 112 -5.69 15.47 -1.38
N LYS A 113 -6.06 15.53 -2.66
CA LYS A 113 -5.52 16.48 -3.63
C LYS A 113 -5.79 17.92 -3.23
N GLU A 114 -7.03 18.22 -2.81
CA GLU A 114 -7.41 19.55 -2.31
C GLU A 114 -6.56 19.95 -1.10
N GLU A 115 -6.45 19.06 -0.09
CA GLU A 115 -5.65 19.29 1.12
C GLU A 115 -4.16 19.46 0.83
N LEU A 116 -3.62 18.69 -0.12
CA LEU A 116 -2.21 18.73 -0.49
C LEU A 116 -1.88 19.95 -1.36
N GLN A 117 -2.77 20.35 -2.27
CA GLN A 117 -2.61 21.57 -3.05
C GLN A 117 -2.57 22.82 -2.16
N ALA A 118 -3.38 22.85 -1.10
CA ALA A 118 -3.36 23.93 -0.11
C ALA A 118 -2.01 24.03 0.63
N LYS A 119 -1.22 22.96 0.63
CA LYS A 119 0.14 22.92 1.19
C LYS A 119 1.26 23.15 0.14
N GLY A 120 0.90 23.46 -1.10
CA GLY A 120 1.85 23.67 -2.16
C GLY A 120 2.49 22.38 -2.73
N VAL A 121 1.84 21.22 -2.51
CA VAL A 121 2.29 19.93 -3.06
C VAL A 121 2.11 19.92 -4.57
N THR A 122 3.12 19.43 -5.28
CA THR A 122 3.12 19.26 -6.73
C THR A 122 2.75 17.83 -7.13
N PHE A 123 2.08 17.67 -8.27
CA PHE A 123 1.67 16.40 -8.86
C PHE A 123 2.34 16.16 -10.20
N PRO A 124 2.52 14.89 -10.61
CA PRO A 124 2.16 13.67 -9.89
C PRO A 124 3.02 13.41 -8.66
N ILE A 125 2.44 12.69 -7.69
CA ILE A 125 3.21 12.15 -6.57
C ILE A 125 3.97 10.92 -7.07
N HIS A 126 5.27 10.86 -6.84
CA HIS A 126 6.11 9.72 -7.17
C HIS A 126 6.30 8.83 -5.95
N LEU A 127 5.98 7.55 -6.08
CA LEU A 127 6.12 6.53 -5.04
C LEU A 127 7.16 5.50 -5.50
N ASP A 128 8.30 5.48 -4.83
CA ASP A 128 9.36 4.53 -5.13
C ASP A 128 9.15 3.22 -4.39
N ILE A 129 9.22 2.11 -5.11
CA ILE A 129 9.16 0.77 -4.56
C ILE A 129 10.34 -0.07 -5.05
N PRO A 130 11.27 -0.48 -4.15
CA PRO A 130 12.39 -1.31 -4.51
C PRO A 130 11.96 -2.76 -4.72
N VAL A 131 12.48 -3.39 -5.77
CA VAL A 131 12.28 -4.80 -6.04
C VAL A 131 13.60 -5.44 -6.47
N GLU A 132 13.83 -6.67 -6.04
CA GLU A 132 14.98 -7.45 -6.52
C GLU A 132 14.77 -7.82 -7.99
N GLN A 133 15.75 -7.42 -8.83
CA GLN A 133 15.64 -7.54 -10.29
C GLN A 133 15.61 -8.98 -10.81
N THR A 134 16.15 -9.96 -10.06
CA THR A 134 16.19 -11.36 -10.43
C THR A 134 14.99 -12.16 -9.92
N ASP A 135 14.21 -11.60 -8.99
CA ASP A 135 12.95 -12.19 -8.54
C ASP A 135 11.81 -11.81 -9.50
N VAL A 136 11.62 -12.66 -10.51
CA VAL A 136 10.62 -12.45 -11.57
C VAL A 136 9.21 -12.28 -10.99
N ILE A 137 8.87 -13.04 -9.96
CA ILE A 137 7.54 -12.98 -9.34
C ILE A 137 7.37 -11.67 -8.58
N ALA A 138 8.36 -11.27 -7.80
CA ALA A 138 8.31 -9.98 -7.10
C ALA A 138 8.22 -8.80 -8.07
N VAL A 139 8.91 -8.85 -9.21
CA VAL A 139 8.81 -7.85 -10.28
C VAL A 139 7.40 -7.83 -10.87
N GLN A 140 6.80 -8.98 -11.16
CA GLN A 140 5.42 -9.07 -11.67
C GLN A 140 4.41 -8.54 -10.65
N GLN A 141 4.52 -8.91 -9.38
CA GLN A 141 3.68 -8.41 -8.31
C GLN A 141 3.79 -6.88 -8.17
N THR A 142 5.01 -6.35 -8.22
CA THR A 142 5.25 -4.91 -8.12
C THR A 142 4.67 -4.16 -9.31
N ASN A 143 4.76 -4.72 -10.52
CA ASN A 143 4.13 -4.14 -11.70
C ASN A 143 2.59 -4.20 -11.64
N SER A 144 2.02 -5.26 -11.08
CA SER A 144 0.57 -5.36 -10.82
C SER A 144 0.10 -4.27 -9.86
N LEU A 145 0.85 -4.02 -8.77
CA LEU A 145 0.60 -2.92 -7.84
C LEU A 145 0.66 -1.57 -8.55
N LYS A 146 1.72 -1.32 -9.33
CA LYS A 146 1.86 -0.10 -10.13
C LYS A 146 0.65 0.10 -11.03
N GLN A 147 0.28 -0.93 -11.80
CA GLN A 147 -0.83 -0.86 -12.73
C GLN A 147 -2.16 -0.54 -12.04
N SER A 148 -2.47 -1.21 -10.92
CA SER A 148 -3.73 -0.97 -10.20
C SER A 148 -3.81 0.43 -9.61
N ILE A 149 -2.74 0.95 -9.03
CA ILE A 149 -2.69 2.31 -8.48
C ILE A 149 -2.82 3.35 -9.59
N GLU A 150 -2.02 3.24 -10.64
CA GLU A 150 -2.01 4.23 -11.72
C GLU A 150 -3.30 4.21 -12.56
N SER A 151 -3.90 3.05 -12.80
CA SER A 151 -5.19 2.97 -13.48
C SER A 151 -6.35 3.51 -12.64
N SER A 152 -6.28 3.34 -11.32
CA SER A 152 -7.32 3.84 -10.40
C SER A 152 -7.23 5.35 -10.19
N LEU A 153 -6.03 5.91 -10.07
CA LEU A 153 -5.83 7.32 -9.67
C LEU A 153 -5.44 8.24 -10.82
N GLY A 154 -4.93 7.69 -11.93
CA GLY A 154 -4.37 8.44 -13.05
C GLY A 154 -2.88 8.78 -12.86
N THR A 155 -2.10 8.65 -13.93
CA THR A 155 -0.66 8.95 -13.91
C THR A 155 -0.34 10.43 -13.75
N GLU A 156 -1.30 11.30 -14.03
CA GLU A 156 -1.22 12.74 -13.75
C GLU A 156 -1.30 13.05 -12.24
N ASN A 157 -1.71 12.09 -11.45
CA ASN A 157 -1.87 12.22 -10.00
C ASN A 157 -0.82 11.43 -9.21
N VAL A 158 -0.59 10.17 -9.59
CA VAL A 158 0.34 9.27 -8.90
C VAL A 158 1.10 8.43 -9.92
N ILE A 159 2.41 8.34 -9.76
CA ILE A 159 3.30 7.45 -10.50
C ILE A 159 3.98 6.52 -9.50
N VAL A 160 3.97 5.22 -9.77
CA VAL A 160 4.74 4.23 -9.02
C VAL A 160 6.02 3.94 -9.78
N ASP A 161 7.15 4.30 -9.19
CA ASP A 161 8.48 4.06 -9.74
C ASP A 161 9.02 2.73 -9.21
N VAL A 162 9.02 1.72 -10.08
CA VAL A 162 9.55 0.39 -9.77
C VAL A 162 11.08 0.42 -9.90
N LEU A 163 11.77 0.36 -8.77
CA LEU A 163 13.22 0.43 -8.69
C LEU A 163 13.82 -0.98 -8.66
N GLN A 164 14.15 -1.51 -9.83
CA GLN A 164 14.82 -2.81 -9.93
C GLN A 164 16.28 -2.66 -9.51
N MET A 165 16.72 -3.50 -8.58
CA MET A 165 18.06 -3.46 -8.02
C MET A 165 18.51 -4.85 -7.59
N THR A 166 19.79 -5.00 -7.26
CA THR A 166 20.29 -6.25 -6.68
C THR A 166 19.71 -6.50 -5.29
N ASP A 167 19.71 -7.76 -4.85
CA ASP A 167 19.26 -8.12 -3.50
C ASP A 167 20.03 -7.36 -2.40
N ASN A 168 21.36 -7.29 -2.53
CA ASN A 168 22.19 -6.56 -1.58
C ASN A 168 21.83 -5.06 -1.50
N GLU A 169 21.55 -4.42 -2.62
CA GLU A 169 21.11 -3.02 -2.64
C GLU A 169 19.75 -2.86 -1.96
N LYS A 170 18.78 -3.73 -2.30
CA LYS A 170 17.46 -3.73 -1.69
C LYS A 170 17.52 -3.92 -0.17
N ILE A 171 18.25 -4.94 0.29
CA ILE A 171 18.41 -5.23 1.71
C ILE A 171 19.06 -4.05 2.45
N SER A 172 20.05 -3.40 1.85
CA SER A 172 20.75 -2.27 2.46
C SER A 172 19.86 -1.08 2.75
N ILE A 173 18.86 -0.82 1.89
CA ILE A 173 17.92 0.30 2.05
C ILE A 173 16.62 -0.09 2.77
N THR A 174 16.38 -1.38 2.99
CA THR A 174 15.17 -1.90 3.65
C THR A 174 15.46 -2.51 5.01
N SER A 175 15.69 -3.81 5.10
CA SER A 175 15.81 -4.55 6.36
C SER A 175 17.10 -4.25 7.14
N GLN A 176 18.20 -3.94 6.47
CA GLN A 176 19.47 -3.59 7.10
C GLN A 176 19.60 -2.08 7.42
N ALA A 177 18.67 -1.26 6.97
CA ALA A 177 18.67 0.16 7.28
C ALA A 177 18.41 0.40 8.77
N LYS A 178 19.43 0.87 9.48
CA LYS A 178 19.40 1.07 10.94
C LYS A 178 18.79 2.42 11.34
N VAL A 179 18.85 3.39 10.45
CA VAL A 179 18.34 4.75 10.68
C VAL A 179 17.45 5.20 9.53
N PRO A 180 16.52 6.12 9.76
CA PRO A 180 15.58 6.57 8.71
C PRO A 180 16.24 7.10 7.44
N SER A 181 17.41 7.75 7.55
CA SER A 181 18.14 8.27 6.41
C SER A 181 18.71 7.20 5.46
N GLN A 182 18.81 5.96 5.90
CA GLN A 182 19.22 4.81 5.09
C GLN A 182 18.04 4.16 4.36
N LYS A 183 16.80 4.46 4.74
CA LYS A 183 15.59 3.92 4.11
C LYS A 183 15.22 4.75 2.89
N ASP A 184 15.68 4.29 1.73
CA ASP A 184 15.54 5.02 0.46
C ASP A 184 14.42 4.43 -0.41
N TYR A 185 13.19 4.44 0.12
CA TYR A 185 11.98 3.99 -0.55
C TYR A 185 10.74 4.63 0.06
N ASP A 186 9.61 4.57 -0.64
CA ASP A 186 8.30 5.02 -0.16
C ASP A 186 7.39 3.85 0.20
N LEU A 187 7.39 2.80 -0.60
CA LEU A 187 6.67 1.56 -0.38
C LEU A 187 7.65 0.38 -0.32
N ASN A 188 7.34 -0.60 0.50
CA ASN A 188 8.09 -1.85 0.55
C ASN A 188 7.18 -3.00 0.97
N GLY A 189 7.25 -4.11 0.24
CA GLY A 189 6.62 -5.36 0.64
C GLY A 189 7.42 -5.99 1.78
N THR A 190 6.76 -6.36 2.86
CA THR A 190 7.37 -7.05 3.99
C THR A 190 6.42 -8.08 4.57
N GLY A 191 6.97 -9.13 5.12
CA GLY A 191 6.24 -10.12 5.92
C GLY A 191 6.53 -9.92 7.40
N TRP A 192 5.54 -10.22 8.24
CA TRP A 192 5.70 -10.31 9.67
C TRP A 192 5.01 -11.58 10.17
N GLY A 193 5.70 -12.34 10.99
CA GLY A 193 5.15 -13.48 11.68
C GLY A 193 5.27 -13.28 13.19
N PRO A 194 4.20 -13.50 13.98
CA PRO A 194 4.32 -13.45 15.43
C PRO A 194 5.22 -14.57 15.92
N ASP A 195 6.07 -14.25 16.89
CA ASP A 195 6.88 -15.22 17.61
C ASP A 195 6.00 -15.77 18.75
N TYR A 196 5.59 -17.01 18.63
CA TYR A 196 4.84 -17.70 19.68
C TYR A 196 5.86 -18.29 20.67
N GLN A 197 6.09 -17.60 21.77
CA GLN A 197 6.79 -18.15 22.93
C GLN A 197 5.81 -18.77 23.92
#